data_a53f9f1ab4a9a06b9c2c24c0f539b1db
#
_entry.id   a53f9f1ab4a9a06b9c2c24c0f539b1db
#
_cell.length_a   1.000
_cell.length_b   1.000
_cell.length_c   1.000
_cell.angle_alpha   90.00
_cell.angle_beta   90.00
_cell.angle_gamma   90.00
#
_symmetry.space_group_name_H-M   'P 1'
#
loop_
_entity.id
_entity.type
_entity.pdbx_description
1 polymer ?
#
loop_
_entity_poly.entity_id
_entity_poly.type
_entity_poly.pdbx_seq_one_letter_code
_entity_poly.pdbx_strand_id
1 'polypeptide(L)'
;MCIRDSNMLRCLLAENSRGCELAVIEGVMGYYDGLGLTTTRASTWETAQKTASPTILVVNARGAALSVLASVRGFLDFLPDDRICGVILNGCTAMTYAPLARVLEDRLGVKACGFLPNLPDCALKSRHLGLVTAAEVADLREKMQRLAAEAEQTIDLDALLTITREAPALDVVPPTLPAPGAPVRIGVARDNAFCFYYEDSLGLLRTVGAAVSYTHLRAHETT
;
A
#
# COMPACT_ATOMS: atom_id res chain seq x y z
N MET A 1 -5.49 -11.14 -7.55
CA MET A 1 -6.45 -11.54 -6.50
C MET A 1 -7.80 -10.90 -6.83
N CYS A 2 -8.87 -11.66 -7.01
CA CYS A 2 -10.17 -11.08 -7.37
C CYS A 2 -10.87 -10.68 -6.08
N ILE A 3 -10.77 -9.42 -5.67
CA ILE A 3 -11.46 -8.89 -4.48
C ILE A 3 -12.94 -8.72 -4.84
N ARG A 4 -13.69 -9.82 -4.82
CA ARG A 4 -15.12 -9.83 -5.14
C ARG A 4 -16.00 -9.55 -3.93
N ASP A 5 -15.52 -9.94 -2.74
CA ASP A 5 -16.26 -9.82 -1.50
C ASP A 5 -15.70 -8.69 -0.63
N SER A 6 -16.50 -7.64 -0.46
CA SER A 6 -16.15 -6.49 0.38
C SER A 6 -15.96 -6.87 1.85
N ASN A 7 -16.71 -7.86 2.33
CA ASN A 7 -16.58 -8.34 3.71
C ASN A 7 -15.24 -9.08 3.92
N MET A 8 -14.85 -9.93 2.97
CA MET A 8 -13.55 -10.64 3.04
C MET A 8 -12.38 -9.65 3.07
N LEU A 9 -12.43 -8.58 2.26
CA LEU A 9 -11.39 -7.54 2.28
C LEU A 9 -11.30 -6.85 3.66
N ARG A 10 -12.45 -6.50 4.25
CA ARG A 10 -12.50 -5.92 5.60
C ARG A 10 -12.00 -6.90 6.67
N CYS A 11 -12.37 -8.17 6.56
CA CYS A 11 -11.88 -9.21 7.47
C CYS A 11 -10.35 -9.36 7.40
N LEU A 12 -9.78 -9.39 6.20
CA LEU A 12 -8.32 -9.47 6.02
C LEU A 12 -7.63 -8.24 6.60
N LEU A 13 -8.17 -7.04 6.36
CA LEU A 13 -7.62 -5.82 6.95
C LEU A 13 -7.69 -5.87 8.48
N ALA A 14 -8.83 -6.22 9.06
CA ALA A 14 -9.01 -6.31 10.51
C ALA A 14 -8.09 -7.34 11.16
N GLU A 15 -7.90 -8.50 10.52
CA GLU A 15 -7.01 -9.55 11.02
C GLU A 15 -5.55 -9.11 10.99
N ASN A 16 -5.10 -8.53 9.87
CA ASN A 16 -3.70 -8.12 9.68
C ASN A 16 -3.34 -6.83 10.43
N SER A 17 -4.32 -6.03 10.84
CA SER A 17 -4.12 -4.83 11.66
C SER A 17 -4.30 -5.08 13.16
N ARG A 18 -4.61 -6.30 13.58
CA ARG A 18 -4.86 -6.62 14.99
C ARG A 18 -3.64 -6.30 15.87
N GLY A 19 -3.85 -5.47 16.88
CA GLY A 19 -2.79 -5.03 17.80
C GLY A 19 -1.86 -3.95 17.24
N CYS A 20 -2.16 -3.41 16.05
CA CYS A 20 -1.47 -2.27 15.49
C CYS A 20 -2.25 -0.98 15.78
N GLU A 21 -1.52 0.12 16.02
CA GLU A 21 -2.14 1.44 16.18
C GLU A 21 -2.54 2.04 14.84
N LEU A 22 -1.87 1.62 13.76
CA LEU A 22 -2.06 2.11 12.40
C LEU A 22 -1.85 0.98 11.38
N ALA A 23 -2.71 0.93 10.37
CA ALA A 23 -2.54 0.08 9.19
C ALA A 23 -2.31 0.95 7.95
N VAL A 24 -1.33 0.58 7.13
CA VAL A 24 -1.05 1.24 5.85
C VAL A 24 -1.35 0.29 4.71
N ILE A 25 -2.23 0.69 3.81
CA ILE A 25 -2.57 -0.05 2.60
C ILE A 25 -1.86 0.60 1.42
N GLU A 26 -0.98 -0.13 0.77
CA GLU A 26 -0.32 0.34 -0.45
C GLU A 26 -1.24 0.16 -1.67
N GLY A 27 -1.42 1.24 -2.44
CA GLY A 27 -2.02 1.18 -3.77
C GLY A 27 -0.96 0.86 -4.83
N VAL A 28 -1.05 -0.34 -5.41
CA VAL A 28 -0.01 -0.87 -6.32
C VAL A 28 0.00 -0.20 -7.69
N MET A 29 -1.17 0.28 -8.15
CA MET A 29 -1.35 0.93 -9.45
C MET A 29 -1.89 2.35 -9.27
N GLY A 30 -2.18 3.04 -10.35
CA GLY A 30 -2.86 4.32 -10.26
C GLY A 30 -4.17 4.21 -9.47
N TYR A 31 -4.56 5.29 -8.82
CA TYR A 31 -5.67 5.28 -7.84
C TYR A 31 -6.97 4.69 -8.40
N TYR A 32 -7.30 5.01 -9.66
CA TYR A 32 -8.50 4.52 -10.35
C TYR A 32 -8.25 3.34 -11.27
N ASP A 33 -6.99 2.88 -11.41
CA ASP A 33 -6.65 1.80 -12.33
C ASP A 33 -7.08 0.44 -11.76
N GLY A 34 -7.93 -0.25 -12.49
CA GLY A 34 -8.52 -1.52 -12.09
C GLY A 34 -8.11 -2.70 -13.00
N LEU A 35 -8.94 -3.75 -13.01
CA LEU A 35 -8.71 -4.99 -13.77
C LEU A 35 -8.79 -4.82 -15.29
N GLY A 36 -8.67 -3.66 -15.81
CA GLY A 36 -8.73 -3.37 -17.24
C GLY A 36 -8.60 -1.89 -17.48
N LEU A 37 -8.49 -1.50 -18.75
CA LEU A 37 -8.17 -0.12 -19.11
C LEU A 37 -9.29 0.88 -18.83
N THR A 38 -10.52 0.42 -18.60
CA THR A 38 -11.72 1.27 -18.52
C THR A 38 -12.59 0.99 -17.30
N THR A 39 -12.07 0.29 -16.30
CA THR A 39 -12.84 -0.07 -15.11
C THR A 39 -12.05 0.22 -13.85
N THR A 40 -12.73 0.72 -12.81
CA THR A 40 -12.17 0.91 -11.47
C THR A 40 -12.26 -0.33 -10.59
N ARG A 41 -12.80 -1.43 -11.10
CA ARG A 41 -12.93 -2.68 -10.37
C ARG A 41 -11.57 -3.20 -9.94
N ALA A 42 -11.40 -3.51 -8.66
CA ALA A 42 -10.15 -3.91 -8.01
C ALA A 42 -9.05 -2.82 -8.00
N SER A 43 -9.42 -1.55 -8.19
CA SER A 43 -8.53 -0.42 -8.03
C SER A 43 -8.27 -0.10 -6.55
N THR A 44 -7.30 0.78 -6.31
CA THR A 44 -7.04 1.36 -4.98
C THR A 44 -8.26 2.13 -4.49
N TRP A 45 -8.94 2.89 -5.34
CA TRP A 45 -10.19 3.57 -5.02
C TRP A 45 -11.27 2.61 -4.54
N GLU A 46 -11.54 1.50 -5.26
CA GLU A 46 -12.52 0.50 -4.82
C GLU A 46 -12.13 -0.13 -3.46
N THR A 47 -10.84 -0.35 -3.24
CA THR A 47 -10.33 -0.84 -1.95
C THR A 47 -10.61 0.15 -0.83
N ALA A 48 -10.29 1.44 -1.03
CA ALA A 48 -10.56 2.50 -0.07
C ALA A 48 -12.05 2.63 0.24
N GLN A 49 -12.93 2.51 -0.78
CA GLN A 49 -14.37 2.51 -0.61
C GLN A 49 -14.84 1.34 0.28
N LYS A 50 -14.40 0.12 -0.05
CA LYS A 50 -14.81 -1.10 0.66
C LYS A 50 -14.33 -1.16 2.10
N THR A 51 -13.18 -0.59 2.38
CA THR A 51 -12.60 -0.53 3.73
C THR A 51 -12.92 0.77 4.47
N ALA A 52 -13.60 1.70 3.82
CA ALA A 52 -13.84 3.06 4.31
C ALA A 52 -12.55 3.78 4.74
N SER A 53 -11.42 3.45 4.12
CA SER A 53 -10.12 3.99 4.47
C SER A 53 -9.92 5.39 3.88
N PRO A 54 -9.43 6.37 4.66
CA PRO A 54 -8.97 7.64 4.12
C PRO A 54 -7.75 7.39 3.23
N THR A 55 -7.62 8.16 2.18
CA THR A 55 -6.55 8.02 1.20
C THR A 55 -5.61 9.22 1.23
N ILE A 56 -4.31 8.95 1.23
CA ILE A 56 -3.28 9.96 1.00
C ILE A 56 -2.77 9.78 -0.43
N LEU A 57 -3.01 10.76 -1.27
CA LEU A 57 -2.57 10.75 -2.65
C LEU A 57 -1.11 11.20 -2.74
N VAL A 58 -0.22 10.33 -3.23
CA VAL A 58 1.18 10.67 -3.50
C VAL A 58 1.33 11.03 -4.96
N VAL A 59 1.64 12.29 -5.24
CA VAL A 59 1.70 12.82 -6.61
C VAL A 59 3.12 13.19 -7.01
N ASN A 60 3.54 12.76 -8.19
CA ASN A 60 4.83 13.17 -8.73
C ASN A 60 4.80 14.66 -9.11
N ALA A 61 5.56 15.46 -8.39
CA ALA A 61 5.67 16.91 -8.57
C ALA A 61 7.02 17.33 -9.20
N ARG A 62 7.81 16.36 -9.67
CA ARG A 62 9.14 16.65 -10.23
C ARG A 62 9.04 17.53 -11.47
N GLY A 63 9.67 18.71 -11.40
CA GLY A 63 9.66 19.67 -12.51
C GLY A 63 8.29 20.31 -12.80
N ALA A 64 7.31 20.11 -11.91
CA ALA A 64 5.98 20.70 -12.03
C ALA A 64 5.80 21.87 -11.06
N ALA A 65 4.89 22.78 -11.43
CA ALA A 65 4.41 23.87 -10.58
C ALA A 65 2.88 23.75 -10.46
N LEU A 66 2.10 24.76 -10.82
CA LEU A 66 0.63 24.71 -10.72
C LEU A 66 -0.01 23.55 -11.48
N SER A 67 0.63 22.99 -12.49
CA SER A 67 0.09 21.87 -13.27
C SER A 67 -0.11 20.59 -12.43
N VAL A 68 0.67 20.39 -11.36
CA VAL A 68 0.46 19.25 -10.45
C VAL A 68 -0.87 19.37 -9.72
N LEU A 69 -1.30 20.60 -9.43
CA LEU A 69 -2.59 20.84 -8.75
C LEU A 69 -3.79 20.56 -9.67
N ALA A 70 -3.63 20.78 -10.99
CA ALA A 70 -4.63 20.37 -11.98
C ALA A 70 -4.79 18.85 -12.01
N SER A 71 -3.70 18.09 -11.87
CA SER A 71 -3.75 16.63 -11.74
C SER A 71 -4.46 16.22 -10.45
N VAL A 72 -4.14 16.84 -9.31
CA VAL A 72 -4.82 16.58 -8.04
C VAL A 72 -6.32 16.87 -8.16
N ARG A 73 -6.68 18.01 -8.75
CA ARG A 73 -8.09 18.37 -9.00
C ARG A 73 -8.80 17.30 -9.83
N GLY A 74 -8.14 16.78 -10.87
CA GLY A 74 -8.65 15.68 -11.67
C GLY A 74 -8.94 14.42 -10.83
N PHE A 75 -8.07 14.07 -9.89
CA PHE A 75 -8.33 12.95 -8.96
C PHE A 75 -9.52 13.20 -8.04
N LEU A 76 -9.66 14.41 -7.50
CA LEU A 76 -10.76 14.77 -6.61
C LEU A 76 -12.13 14.78 -7.30
N ASP A 77 -12.18 15.12 -8.59
CA ASP A 77 -13.42 15.29 -9.35
C ASP A 77 -13.78 14.09 -10.23
N PHE A 78 -12.88 13.12 -10.39
CA PHE A 78 -13.06 12.04 -11.37
C PHE A 78 -14.21 11.09 -11.02
N LEU A 79 -14.35 10.75 -9.74
CA LEU A 79 -15.45 9.95 -9.22
C LEU A 79 -16.00 10.55 -7.93
N PRO A 80 -17.30 10.36 -7.65
CA PRO A 80 -17.85 10.77 -6.35
C PRO A 80 -17.22 9.95 -5.22
N ASP A 81 -17.10 10.58 -4.05
CA ASP A 81 -16.55 9.95 -2.84
C ASP A 81 -15.14 9.37 -3.10
N ASP A 82 -14.22 10.25 -3.47
CA ASP A 82 -12.84 9.87 -3.83
C ASP A 82 -12.00 9.37 -2.65
N ARG A 83 -12.42 9.63 -1.40
CA ARG A 83 -11.71 9.29 -0.16
C ARG A 83 -10.34 9.95 0.01
N ILE A 84 -9.98 10.89 -0.84
CA ILE A 84 -8.70 11.60 -0.77
C ILE A 84 -8.78 12.66 0.32
N CYS A 85 -8.09 12.43 1.44
CA CYS A 85 -8.07 13.32 2.60
C CYS A 85 -6.79 14.14 2.69
N GLY A 86 -5.74 13.75 1.96
CA GLY A 86 -4.47 14.44 1.97
C GLY A 86 -3.63 14.17 0.74
N VAL A 87 -2.63 15.02 0.52
CA VAL A 87 -1.72 14.96 -0.63
C VAL A 87 -0.27 15.10 -0.15
N ILE A 88 0.61 14.22 -0.64
CA ILE A 88 2.06 14.34 -0.52
C ILE A 88 2.64 14.61 -1.91
N LEU A 89 3.49 15.64 -2.04
CA LEU A 89 4.17 16.00 -3.29
C LEU A 89 5.53 15.31 -3.35
N ASN A 90 5.67 14.31 -4.20
CA ASN A 90 6.92 13.56 -4.39
C ASN A 90 7.82 14.19 -5.46
N GLY A 91 9.12 14.27 -5.19
CA GLY A 91 10.10 14.94 -6.06
C GLY A 91 10.02 16.48 -6.00
N CYS A 92 9.50 17.03 -4.90
CA CYS A 92 9.33 18.45 -4.66
C CYS A 92 10.43 18.98 -3.72
N THR A 93 10.70 20.28 -3.76
CA THR A 93 11.58 20.94 -2.79
C THR A 93 10.76 21.78 -1.81
N ALA A 94 11.33 22.12 -0.65
CA ALA A 94 10.65 22.99 0.34
C ALA A 94 10.20 24.33 -0.27
N MET A 95 11.03 24.92 -1.13
CA MET A 95 10.73 26.20 -1.80
C MET A 95 9.53 26.09 -2.76
N THR A 96 9.39 24.97 -3.47
CA THR A 96 8.24 24.72 -4.37
C THR A 96 7.01 24.24 -3.62
N TYR A 97 7.20 23.48 -2.55
CA TYR A 97 6.11 22.92 -1.75
C TYR A 97 5.28 24.01 -1.04
N ALA A 98 5.93 24.95 -0.37
CA ALA A 98 5.23 25.92 0.48
C ALA A 98 4.12 26.73 -0.25
N PRO A 99 4.34 27.29 -1.46
CA PRO A 99 3.26 27.96 -2.19
C PRO A 99 2.21 26.97 -2.73
N LEU A 100 2.59 25.75 -3.13
CA LEU A 100 1.66 24.75 -3.64
C LEU A 100 0.76 24.19 -2.52
N ALA A 101 1.29 24.00 -1.33
CA ALA A 101 0.53 23.55 -0.16
C ALA A 101 -0.64 24.50 0.15
N ARG A 102 -0.40 25.82 0.12
CA ARG A 102 -1.46 26.81 0.30
C ARG A 102 -2.57 26.69 -0.75
N VAL A 103 -2.19 26.50 -2.00
CA VAL A 103 -3.18 26.36 -3.07
C VAL A 103 -3.94 25.04 -2.97
N LEU A 104 -3.30 23.95 -2.53
CA LEU A 104 -3.97 22.67 -2.22
C LEU A 104 -5.07 22.89 -1.17
N GLU A 105 -4.75 23.53 -0.06
CA GLU A 105 -5.70 23.76 1.03
C GLU A 105 -6.76 24.79 0.67
N ASP A 106 -6.37 25.98 0.13
CA ASP A 106 -7.28 27.11 -0.12
C ASP A 106 -8.21 26.87 -1.31
N ARG A 107 -7.75 26.23 -2.37
CA ARG A 107 -8.52 26.09 -3.62
C ARG A 107 -9.07 24.69 -3.85
N LEU A 108 -8.38 23.66 -3.39
CA LEU A 108 -8.79 22.28 -3.60
C LEU A 108 -9.46 21.68 -2.36
N GLY A 109 -9.31 22.32 -1.19
CA GLY A 109 -9.93 21.86 0.05
C GLY A 109 -9.35 20.52 0.56
N VAL A 110 -8.13 20.16 0.14
CA VAL A 110 -7.48 18.92 0.53
C VAL A 110 -6.21 19.22 1.34
N LYS A 111 -5.96 18.44 2.39
CA LYS A 111 -4.81 18.64 3.29
C LYS A 111 -3.49 18.42 2.56
N ALA A 112 -2.58 19.39 2.67
CA ALA A 112 -1.22 19.26 2.22
C ALA A 112 -0.39 18.55 3.31
N CYS A 113 -0.13 17.25 3.14
CA CYS A 113 0.52 16.39 4.13
C CYS A 113 2.05 16.39 4.03
N GLY A 114 2.66 17.21 3.19
CA GLY A 114 4.10 17.30 3.08
C GLY A 114 4.64 16.96 1.70
N PHE A 115 5.94 16.80 1.64
CA PHE A 115 6.64 16.48 0.39
C PHE A 115 7.82 15.55 0.65
N LEU A 116 8.30 14.89 -0.40
CA LEU A 116 9.60 14.22 -0.41
C LEU A 116 10.47 14.82 -1.52
N PRO A 117 11.72 15.20 -1.21
CA PRO A 117 12.65 15.64 -2.25
C PRO A 117 13.11 14.46 -3.12
N ASN A 118 13.76 14.76 -4.23
CA ASN A 118 14.38 13.72 -5.03
C ASN A 118 15.62 13.18 -4.29
N LEU A 119 15.62 11.90 -3.97
CA LEU A 119 16.69 11.18 -3.26
C LEU A 119 17.29 10.09 -4.17
N PRO A 120 18.23 10.44 -5.07
CA PRO A 120 18.76 9.48 -6.05
C PRO A 120 19.42 8.26 -5.40
N ASP A 121 20.09 8.45 -4.26
CA ASP A 121 20.77 7.37 -3.52
C ASP A 121 19.79 6.37 -2.89
N CYS A 122 18.53 6.76 -2.70
CA CYS A 122 17.48 5.87 -2.20
C CYS A 122 16.72 5.16 -3.33
N ALA A 123 17.05 5.43 -4.60
CA ALA A 123 16.39 4.78 -5.71
C ALA A 123 16.65 3.26 -5.71
N LEU A 124 15.57 2.50 -5.89
CA LEU A 124 15.66 1.06 -6.10
C LEU A 124 15.82 0.80 -7.60
N LYS A 125 16.79 -0.06 -7.93
CA LYS A 125 17.00 -0.46 -9.33
C LYS A 125 15.85 -1.36 -9.77
N SER A 126 15.22 -1.00 -10.88
CA SER A 126 14.22 -1.85 -11.53
C SER A 126 14.92 -2.90 -12.39
N ARG A 127 14.42 -4.13 -12.43
CA ARG A 127 14.82 -5.15 -13.41
C ARG A 127 13.98 -5.03 -14.67
N HIS A 128 14.56 -5.38 -15.80
CA HIS A 128 13.83 -5.44 -17.07
C HIS A 128 12.78 -6.56 -17.07
N LEU A 129 12.97 -7.60 -16.26
CA LEU A 129 12.04 -8.73 -16.13
C LEU A 129 11.99 -9.19 -14.66
N GLY A 130 10.78 -9.31 -14.12
CA GLY A 130 10.53 -9.78 -12.77
C GLY A 130 10.70 -8.71 -11.68
N LEU A 131 10.25 -9.06 -10.48
CA LEU A 131 10.35 -8.22 -9.29
C LEU A 131 11.71 -8.45 -8.61
N VAL A 132 12.24 -7.39 -8.01
CA VAL A 132 13.40 -7.49 -7.10
C VAL A 132 12.85 -7.70 -5.70
N THR A 133 13.23 -8.79 -5.05
CA THR A 133 12.82 -9.05 -3.68
C THR A 133 13.58 -8.16 -2.70
N ALA A 134 13.00 -7.89 -1.53
CA ALA A 134 13.67 -7.11 -0.49
C ALA A 134 15.03 -7.70 -0.08
N ALA A 135 15.16 -9.04 -0.13
CA ALA A 135 16.41 -9.75 0.19
C ALA A 135 17.51 -9.53 -0.85
N GLU A 136 17.16 -9.16 -2.08
CA GLU A 136 18.13 -8.94 -3.18
C GLU A 136 18.62 -7.49 -3.24
N VAL A 137 17.99 -6.57 -2.53
CA VAL A 137 18.42 -5.16 -2.50
C VAL A 137 19.51 -5.02 -1.45
N ALA A 138 20.74 -4.88 -1.92
CA ALA A 138 21.84 -4.49 -1.04
C ALA A 138 21.49 -3.11 -0.43
N ASP A 139 21.91 -2.88 0.82
CA ASP A 139 21.73 -1.59 1.50
C ASP A 139 20.25 -1.13 1.66
N LEU A 140 19.27 -2.03 1.49
CA LEU A 140 17.84 -1.67 1.62
C LEU A 140 17.54 -1.00 2.96
N ARG A 141 18.08 -1.53 4.06
CA ARG A 141 17.86 -0.99 5.39
C ARG A 141 18.37 0.46 5.51
N GLU A 142 19.55 0.73 4.97
CA GLU A 142 20.16 2.05 4.99
C GLU A 142 19.35 3.06 4.15
N LYS A 143 18.92 2.65 2.96
CA LYS A 143 18.01 3.45 2.12
C LYS A 143 16.70 3.77 2.83
N MET A 144 16.10 2.78 3.49
CA MET A 144 14.86 2.98 4.24
C MET A 144 15.05 3.91 5.44
N GLN A 145 16.17 3.82 6.14
CA GLN A 145 16.48 4.74 7.23
C GLN A 145 16.66 6.18 6.74
N ARG A 146 17.34 6.38 5.61
CA ARG A 146 17.45 7.72 5.00
C ARG A 146 16.11 8.28 4.55
N LEU A 147 15.28 7.46 3.91
CA LEU A 147 13.92 7.88 3.53
C LEU A 147 13.07 8.23 4.75
N ALA A 148 13.16 7.45 5.82
CA ALA A 148 12.44 7.72 7.07
C ALA A 148 12.89 9.04 7.70
N ALA A 149 14.21 9.26 7.82
CA ALA A 149 14.76 10.51 8.36
C ALA A 149 14.36 11.75 7.56
N GLU A 150 14.27 11.63 6.24
CA GLU A 150 13.77 12.72 5.39
C GLU A 150 12.27 12.93 5.56
N ALA A 151 11.50 11.84 5.62
CA ALA A 151 10.06 11.89 5.81
C ALA A 151 9.68 12.53 7.15
N GLU A 152 10.41 12.25 8.23
CA GLU A 152 10.21 12.89 9.55
C GLU A 152 10.37 14.41 9.51
N GLN A 153 11.15 14.93 8.57
CA GLN A 153 11.41 16.38 8.45
C GLN A 153 10.45 17.06 7.47
N THR A 154 9.89 16.32 6.52
CA THR A 154 9.21 16.91 5.35
C THR A 154 7.75 16.49 5.24
N ILE A 155 7.33 15.47 5.95
CA ILE A 155 5.93 14.99 5.98
C ILE A 155 5.30 15.34 7.34
N ASP A 156 4.10 15.88 7.30
CA ASP A 156 3.27 16.16 8.48
C ASP A 156 2.66 14.84 9.00
N LEU A 157 3.44 14.13 9.82
CA LEU A 157 3.04 12.85 10.40
C LEU A 157 1.84 13.01 11.35
N ASP A 158 1.71 14.14 12.05
CA ASP A 158 0.59 14.42 12.93
C ASP A 158 -0.71 14.61 12.14
N ALA A 159 -0.64 15.26 10.98
CA ALA A 159 -1.79 15.34 10.07
C ALA A 159 -2.19 13.95 9.55
N LEU A 160 -1.23 13.11 9.17
CA LEU A 160 -1.52 11.73 8.75
C LEU A 160 -2.19 10.93 9.87
N LEU A 161 -1.69 11.00 11.09
CA LEU A 161 -2.28 10.32 12.25
C LEU A 161 -3.69 10.87 12.55
N THR A 162 -3.92 12.16 12.38
CA THR A 162 -5.24 12.77 12.55
C THR A 162 -6.23 12.23 11.52
N ILE A 163 -5.84 12.21 10.25
CA ILE A 163 -6.66 11.66 9.16
C ILE A 163 -7.00 10.18 9.42
N THR A 164 -6.05 9.40 9.91
CA THR A 164 -6.30 7.97 10.19
C THR A 164 -7.24 7.74 11.37
N ARG A 165 -7.23 8.61 12.39
CA ARG A 165 -8.13 8.53 13.55
C ARG A 165 -9.58 8.84 13.19
N GLU A 166 -9.82 9.55 12.10
CA GLU A 166 -11.16 9.83 11.56
C GLU A 166 -11.74 8.66 10.75
N ALA A 167 -10.93 7.63 10.46
CA ALA A 167 -11.43 6.44 9.77
C ALA A 167 -12.50 5.73 10.63
N PRO A 168 -13.63 5.34 10.05
CA PRO A 168 -14.65 4.62 10.79
C PRO A 168 -14.16 3.22 11.20
N ALA A 169 -14.72 2.70 12.28
CA ALA A 169 -14.48 1.32 12.68
C ALA A 169 -14.88 0.35 11.56
N LEU A 170 -14.06 -0.69 11.35
CA LEU A 170 -14.38 -1.72 10.37
C LEU A 170 -15.51 -2.61 10.90
N ASP A 171 -16.63 -2.59 10.18
CA ASP A 171 -17.69 -3.57 10.40
C ASP A 171 -17.35 -4.85 9.63
N VAL A 172 -17.04 -5.93 10.37
CA VAL A 172 -16.60 -7.20 9.83
C VAL A 172 -17.47 -8.35 10.35
N VAL A 173 -17.89 -9.19 9.42
CA VAL A 173 -18.53 -10.47 9.74
C VAL A 173 -17.51 -11.57 9.46
N PRO A 174 -16.96 -12.24 10.47
CA PRO A 174 -15.98 -13.30 10.24
C PRO A 174 -16.54 -14.37 9.31
N PRO A 175 -15.76 -14.85 8.34
CA PRO A 175 -16.21 -15.91 7.44
C PRO A 175 -16.43 -17.21 8.23
N THR A 176 -17.51 -17.91 7.93
CA THR A 176 -17.72 -19.27 8.44
C THR A 176 -16.75 -20.21 7.73
N LEU A 177 -15.81 -20.74 8.48
CA LEU A 177 -14.87 -21.73 7.96
C LEU A 177 -15.44 -23.14 8.12
N PRO A 178 -15.11 -24.07 7.20
CA PRO A 178 -15.48 -25.45 7.36
C PRO A 178 -14.80 -26.03 8.63
N ALA A 179 -15.43 -26.99 9.24
CA ALA A 179 -14.79 -27.72 10.34
C ALA A 179 -13.47 -28.33 9.87
N PRO A 180 -12.44 -28.40 10.75
CA PRO A 180 -11.19 -29.05 10.41
C PRO A 180 -11.44 -30.49 9.90
N GLY A 181 -10.87 -30.80 8.74
CA GLY A 181 -10.90 -32.14 8.15
C GLY A 181 -9.90 -33.10 8.81
N ALA A 182 -9.68 -34.23 8.18
CA ALA A 182 -8.59 -35.14 8.60
C ALA A 182 -7.25 -34.41 8.51
N PRO A 183 -6.30 -34.63 9.44
CA PRO A 183 -5.00 -33.97 9.44
C PRO A 183 -4.24 -34.23 8.14
N VAL A 184 -3.88 -33.16 7.44
CA VAL A 184 -3.07 -33.21 6.21
C VAL A 184 -1.77 -32.46 6.45
N ARG A 185 -0.64 -33.05 6.04
CA ARG A 185 0.65 -32.37 6.06
C ARG A 185 0.92 -31.70 4.72
N ILE A 186 1.25 -30.41 4.76
CA ILE A 186 1.54 -29.60 3.60
C ILE A 186 2.97 -29.08 3.72
N GLY A 187 3.85 -29.49 2.79
CA GLY A 187 5.18 -28.90 2.65
C GLY A 187 5.15 -27.66 1.75
N VAL A 188 5.68 -26.55 2.24
CA VAL A 188 5.79 -25.30 1.49
C VAL A 188 7.27 -25.02 1.21
N ALA A 189 7.66 -24.97 -0.07
CA ALA A 189 8.99 -24.50 -0.44
C ALA A 189 9.12 -23.01 -0.09
N ARG A 190 10.14 -22.64 0.67
CA ARG A 190 10.38 -21.23 1.06
C ARG A 190 11.87 -20.94 1.02
N ASP A 191 12.29 -20.26 -0.03
CA ASP A 191 13.65 -19.79 -0.27
C ASP A 191 13.62 -18.52 -1.14
N ASN A 192 14.75 -18.04 -1.63
CA ASN A 192 14.82 -16.83 -2.45
C ASN A 192 14.06 -16.95 -3.79
N ALA A 193 13.84 -18.14 -4.31
CA ALA A 193 13.06 -18.38 -5.53
C ALA A 193 11.57 -18.56 -5.23
N PHE A 194 11.23 -19.09 -4.06
CA PHE A 194 9.88 -19.38 -3.60
C PHE A 194 9.55 -18.52 -2.35
N CYS A 195 9.35 -17.23 -2.53
CA CYS A 195 9.14 -16.27 -1.43
C CYS A 195 7.83 -15.48 -1.51
N PHE A 196 7.10 -15.55 -2.62
CA PHE A 196 5.85 -14.82 -2.81
C PHE A 196 4.63 -15.63 -2.35
N TYR A 197 4.42 -15.70 -1.04
CA TYR A 197 3.26 -16.34 -0.45
C TYR A 197 2.38 -15.31 0.27
N TYR A 198 1.07 -15.48 0.17
CA TYR A 198 0.13 -14.80 1.03
C TYR A 198 0.05 -15.54 2.37
N GLU A 199 0.51 -14.91 3.45
CA GLU A 199 0.48 -15.52 4.79
C GLU A 199 -0.94 -15.85 5.24
N ASP A 200 -1.94 -15.06 4.82
CA ASP A 200 -3.36 -15.35 5.08
C ASP A 200 -3.78 -16.71 4.51
N SER A 201 -3.29 -17.07 3.31
CA SER A 201 -3.58 -18.37 2.71
C SER A 201 -2.97 -19.52 3.51
N LEU A 202 -1.75 -19.35 4.00
CA LEU A 202 -1.08 -20.32 4.85
C LEU A 202 -1.74 -20.40 6.24
N GLY A 203 -2.19 -19.26 6.77
CA GLY A 203 -2.97 -19.17 7.99
C GLY A 203 -4.30 -19.91 7.88
N LEU A 204 -5.01 -19.71 6.76
CA LEU A 204 -6.27 -20.41 6.48
C LEU A 204 -6.07 -21.92 6.44
N LEU A 205 -5.03 -22.42 5.76
CA LEU A 205 -4.72 -23.86 5.73
C LEU A 205 -4.53 -24.43 7.14
N ARG A 206 -3.83 -23.72 8.04
CA ARG A 206 -3.66 -24.15 9.44
C ARG A 206 -4.98 -24.15 10.18
N THR A 207 -5.81 -23.14 9.98
CA THR A 207 -7.12 -23.03 10.64
C THR A 207 -8.06 -24.18 10.25
N VAL A 208 -8.00 -24.67 9.01
CA VAL A 208 -8.79 -25.82 8.57
C VAL A 208 -8.14 -27.18 8.87
N GLY A 209 -7.08 -27.22 9.67
CA GLY A 209 -6.47 -28.43 10.22
C GLY A 209 -5.23 -28.93 9.49
N ALA A 210 -4.65 -28.19 8.54
CA ALA A 210 -3.41 -28.60 7.90
C ALA A 210 -2.19 -28.32 8.78
N ALA A 211 -1.27 -29.28 8.85
CA ALA A 211 0.06 -29.09 9.42
C ALA A 211 1.00 -28.56 8.32
N VAL A 212 1.25 -27.23 8.34
CA VAL A 212 2.12 -26.57 7.35
C VAL A 212 3.55 -26.57 7.85
N SER A 213 4.46 -27.14 7.06
CA SER A 213 5.91 -27.12 7.28
C SER A 213 6.63 -26.45 6.12
N TYR A 214 7.77 -25.84 6.41
CA TYR A 214 8.59 -25.17 5.39
C TYR A 214 9.81 -26.02 5.05
N THR A 215 10.18 -26.02 3.78
CA THR A 215 11.38 -26.69 3.28
C THR A 215 12.10 -25.81 2.27
N HIS A 216 13.41 -25.98 2.19
CA HIS A 216 14.21 -25.35 1.14
C HIS A 216 14.38 -26.33 0.00
N LEU A 217 14.15 -25.87 -1.22
CA LEU A 217 14.52 -26.62 -2.40
C LEU A 217 16.02 -26.39 -2.64
N ARG A 218 16.85 -27.38 -2.34
CA ARG A 218 18.23 -27.34 -2.81
C ARG A 218 18.21 -27.59 -4.31
N ALA A 219 18.71 -26.62 -5.08
CA ALA A 219 19.07 -26.92 -6.45
C ALA A 219 20.07 -28.08 -6.44
N HIS A 220 19.76 -29.21 -7.09
CA HIS A 220 20.76 -30.21 -7.40
C HIS A 220 21.70 -29.53 -8.39
N GLU A 221 22.89 -29.19 -7.91
CA GLU A 221 23.99 -28.92 -8.81
C GLU A 221 24.22 -30.22 -9.57
N THR A 222 23.81 -30.29 -10.84
CA THR A 222 24.21 -31.35 -11.74
C THR A 222 25.67 -31.12 -12.02
N THR A 223 26.51 -31.96 -11.43
CA THR A 223 27.93 -32.15 -11.82
C THR A 223 28.05 -32.55 -13.27
#